data_5cad8dbc9b39b7f5e2c651caae9cbde2
#
_entry.id   5cad8dbc9b39b7f5e2c651caae9cbde2
#
_cell.length_a   1.000
_cell.length_b   1.000
_cell.length_c   1.000
_cell.angle_alpha   90.00
_cell.angle_beta   90.00
_cell.angle_gamma   90.00
#
_symmetry.space_group_name_H-M   'P 1'
#
loop_
_entity.id
_entity.type
_entity.pdbx_description
1 polymer ?
#
loop_
_entity_poly.entity_id
_entity_poly.type
_entity_poly.pdbx_seq_one_letter_code
_entity_poly.pdbx_strand_id
1 'polypeptide(L)'
;ETMISAQTIEAFWTAVRHAKPFSVGLNCSLGPDLMAPFLRELAEKADVAVSCYPNAGLPNPLSATGFDLGPEDMARYLGEFAREGLINLAGGCCGNTPEHIAAIAKALEGVAPRKIPSAVAAETCAVESAA
;
A
#
# COMPACT_ATOMS: atom_id res chain seq x y z
N GLU A 1 10.75 4.41 -8.58
CA GLU A 1 12.15 4.56 -8.13
C GLU A 1 12.21 5.01 -6.68
N THR A 2 13.12 4.46 -5.90
CA THR A 2 13.34 4.95 -4.54
C THR A 2 14.26 6.18 -4.56
N MET A 3 14.03 7.12 -3.64
CA MET A 3 14.79 8.38 -3.63
C MET A 3 16.28 8.21 -3.25
N ILE A 4 16.59 7.20 -2.46
CA ILE A 4 17.95 7.00 -1.93
C ILE A 4 18.83 6.17 -2.89
N SER A 5 18.27 5.13 -3.50
CA SER A 5 19.01 4.19 -4.34
C SER A 5 18.62 4.22 -5.80
N ALA A 6 17.62 5.02 -6.17
CA ALA A 6 17.04 5.08 -7.51
C ALA A 6 16.61 3.71 -8.06
N GLN A 7 16.31 2.75 -7.19
CA GLN A 7 15.85 1.44 -7.59
C GLN A 7 14.44 1.50 -8.17
N THR A 8 14.19 0.71 -9.20
CA THR A 8 12.82 0.43 -9.66
C THR A 8 12.10 -0.46 -8.65
N ILE A 9 10.78 -0.50 -8.73
CA ILE A 9 9.96 -1.42 -7.91
C ILE A 9 10.36 -2.88 -8.17
N GLU A 10 10.58 -3.24 -9.42
CA GLU A 10 11.03 -4.58 -9.80
C GLU A 10 12.38 -4.94 -9.17
N ALA A 11 13.37 -4.04 -9.25
CA ALA A 11 14.69 -4.26 -8.65
C ALA A 11 14.60 -4.38 -7.12
N PHE A 12 13.80 -3.52 -6.49
CA PHE A 12 13.56 -3.57 -5.06
C PHE A 12 12.92 -4.90 -4.63
N TRP A 13 11.84 -5.32 -5.29
CA TRP A 13 11.18 -6.58 -4.98
C TRP A 13 12.11 -7.77 -5.19
N THR A 14 12.84 -7.80 -6.30
CA THR A 14 13.83 -8.84 -6.58
C THR A 14 14.90 -8.94 -5.49
N ALA A 15 15.34 -7.80 -4.95
CA ALA A 15 16.37 -7.75 -3.91
C ALA A 15 15.88 -8.29 -2.56
N VAL A 16 14.60 -8.07 -2.19
CA VAL A 16 14.08 -8.41 -0.86
C VAL A 16 13.29 -9.71 -0.80
N ARG A 17 12.79 -10.21 -1.94
CA ARG A 17 11.91 -11.38 -1.97
C ARG A 17 12.55 -12.65 -1.40
N HIS A 18 13.84 -12.81 -1.52
CA HIS A 18 14.57 -13.99 -1.01
C HIS A 18 14.54 -14.08 0.52
N ALA A 19 14.33 -12.97 1.21
CA ALA A 19 14.17 -12.94 2.66
C ALA A 19 12.83 -13.52 3.13
N LYS A 20 11.93 -13.83 2.21
CA LYS A 20 10.57 -14.34 2.46
C LYS A 20 9.81 -13.47 3.45
N PRO A 21 9.67 -12.16 3.18
CA PRO A 21 8.98 -11.25 4.09
C PRO A 21 7.50 -11.63 4.22
N PHE A 22 6.90 -11.33 5.36
CA PHE A 22 5.46 -11.43 5.55
C PHE A 22 4.71 -10.40 4.69
N SER A 23 5.26 -9.21 4.61
CA SER A 23 4.69 -8.12 3.80
C SER A 23 5.79 -7.28 3.17
N VAL A 24 5.45 -6.63 2.08
CA VAL A 24 6.30 -5.65 1.40
C VAL A 24 5.44 -4.42 1.10
N GLY A 25 6.03 -3.26 1.09
CA GLY A 25 5.20 -2.07 0.86
C GLY A 25 5.97 -0.81 0.56
N LEU A 26 5.20 0.24 0.37
CA LEU A 26 5.68 1.58 0.12
C LEU A 26 5.33 2.47 1.29
N ASN A 27 6.30 3.23 1.75
CA ASN A 27 6.18 4.08 2.92
C ASN A 27 6.87 5.42 2.66
N CYS A 28 6.19 6.52 2.98
CA CYS A 28 6.76 7.85 2.94
C CYS A 28 7.14 8.33 1.52
N SER A 29 7.92 9.38 1.43
CA SER A 29 8.48 10.02 0.22
C SER A 29 7.46 10.70 -0.68
N LEU A 30 6.31 10.11 -0.91
CA LEU A 30 5.27 10.57 -1.82
C LEU A 30 3.91 10.60 -1.15
N GLY A 31 3.02 11.44 -1.65
CA GLY A 31 1.59 11.33 -1.40
C GLY A 31 0.98 10.18 -2.19
N PRO A 32 -0.29 9.85 -1.92
CA PRO A 32 -0.92 8.68 -2.51
C PRO A 32 -1.07 8.78 -4.04
N ASP A 33 -1.29 9.96 -4.56
CA ASP A 33 -1.43 10.22 -6.00
C ASP A 33 -0.17 9.84 -6.79
N LEU A 34 1.00 10.29 -6.32
CA LEU A 34 2.28 9.98 -6.94
C LEU A 34 2.78 8.57 -6.63
N MET A 35 2.33 8.00 -5.52
CA MET A 35 2.68 6.63 -5.13
C MET A 35 1.90 5.57 -5.93
N ALA A 36 0.73 5.91 -6.44
CA ALA A 36 -0.19 4.98 -7.08
C ALA A 36 0.43 4.11 -8.19
N PRO A 37 1.21 4.65 -9.16
CA PRO A 37 1.81 3.82 -10.20
C PRO A 37 2.78 2.78 -9.65
N PHE A 38 3.56 3.15 -8.64
CA PHE A 38 4.52 2.25 -8.00
C PHE A 38 3.82 1.18 -7.17
N LEU A 39 2.72 1.55 -6.51
CA LEU A 39 1.91 0.61 -5.75
C LEU A 39 1.27 -0.44 -6.66
N ARG A 40 0.75 -0.04 -7.82
CA ARG A 40 0.18 -0.96 -8.80
C ARG A 40 1.23 -1.94 -9.32
N GLU A 41 2.42 -1.47 -9.64
CA GLU A 41 3.53 -2.31 -10.06
C GLU A 41 3.92 -3.31 -8.97
N LEU A 42 4.05 -2.87 -7.72
CA LEU A 42 4.38 -3.75 -6.60
C LEU A 42 3.29 -4.80 -6.37
N ALA A 43 2.03 -4.40 -6.39
CA ALA A 43 0.90 -5.32 -6.20
C ALA A 43 0.81 -6.39 -7.30
N GLU A 44 1.25 -6.07 -8.51
CA GLU A 44 1.31 -7.02 -9.63
C GLU A 44 2.43 -8.06 -9.45
N LYS A 45 3.57 -7.65 -8.89
CA LYS A 45 4.76 -8.50 -8.78
C LYS A 45 4.88 -9.25 -7.46
N ALA A 46 4.40 -8.70 -6.37
CA ALA A 46 4.57 -9.29 -5.04
C ALA A 46 3.67 -10.50 -4.82
N ASP A 47 4.21 -11.53 -4.20
CA ASP A 47 3.50 -12.75 -3.79
C ASP A 47 3.25 -12.82 -2.28
N VAL A 48 3.40 -11.71 -1.59
CA VAL A 48 3.14 -11.51 -0.16
C VAL A 48 2.17 -10.36 0.06
N ALA A 49 1.75 -10.14 1.30
CA ALA A 49 0.91 -9.00 1.64
C ALA A 49 1.58 -7.67 1.26
N VAL A 50 0.78 -6.71 0.79
CA VAL A 50 1.26 -5.39 0.37
C VAL A 50 0.75 -4.32 1.32
N SER A 51 1.65 -3.48 1.80
CA SER A 51 1.35 -2.32 2.65
C SER A 51 1.55 -1.01 1.91
N CYS A 52 0.79 0.00 2.31
CA CYS A 52 0.87 1.34 1.74
C CYS A 52 0.70 2.41 2.83
N TYR A 53 1.75 3.18 3.07
CA TYR A 53 1.78 4.25 4.07
C TYR A 53 2.28 5.55 3.46
N PRO A 54 1.47 6.23 2.63
CA PRO A 54 1.89 7.47 1.97
C PRO A 54 1.87 8.68 2.92
N ASN A 55 2.57 9.72 2.52
CA ASN A 55 2.42 11.03 3.16
C ASN A 55 1.03 11.60 2.86
N ALA A 56 0.58 12.54 3.68
CA ALA A 56 -0.67 13.28 3.44
C ALA A 56 -0.48 14.31 2.31
N GLY A 57 -0.07 13.84 1.14
CA GLY A 57 0.22 14.67 -0.01
C GLY A 57 1.61 15.28 0.00
N LEU A 58 1.72 16.50 -0.52
CA LEU A 58 2.97 17.25 -0.57
C LEU A 58 3.12 18.17 0.65
N PRO A 59 4.35 18.47 1.05
CA PRO A 59 4.60 19.46 2.10
C PRO A 59 3.95 20.79 1.77
N ASN A 60 3.21 21.34 2.73
CA ASN A 60 2.55 22.64 2.62
C ASN A 60 2.65 23.38 3.97
N PRO A 61 3.58 24.33 4.11
CA PRO A 61 3.77 25.05 5.36
C PRO A 61 2.58 25.90 5.79
N LEU A 62 1.63 26.15 4.89
CA LEU A 62 0.43 26.95 5.18
C LEU A 62 -0.70 26.10 5.75
N SER A 63 -0.60 24.77 5.72
CA SER A 63 -1.60 23.90 6.31
C SER A 63 -1.30 23.64 7.80
N ALA A 64 -2.34 23.27 8.55
CA ALA A 64 -2.21 22.96 9.98
C ALA A 64 -1.32 21.73 10.25
N THR A 65 -1.23 20.78 9.31
CA THR A 65 -0.45 19.54 9.44
C THR A 65 0.93 19.63 8.77
N GLY A 66 1.21 20.71 8.03
CA GLY A 66 2.40 20.83 7.20
C GLY A 66 2.31 20.08 5.86
N PHE A 67 1.16 19.50 5.55
CA PHE A 67 0.89 18.74 4.31
C PHE A 67 -0.49 19.14 3.74
N ASP A 68 -0.72 18.86 2.45
CA ASP A 68 -1.86 19.43 1.73
C ASP A 68 -3.12 18.57 1.70
N LEU A 69 -3.06 17.29 2.08
CA LEU A 69 -4.23 16.41 2.07
C LEU A 69 -4.85 16.26 3.47
N GLY A 70 -6.17 16.40 3.52
CA GLY A 70 -6.97 16.16 4.73
C GLY A 70 -7.35 14.70 4.90
N PRO A 71 -8.04 14.36 6.03
CA PRO A 71 -8.49 13.00 6.31
C PRO A 71 -9.35 12.39 5.21
N GLU A 72 -10.28 13.16 4.65
CA GLU A 72 -11.19 12.69 3.60
C GLU A 72 -10.45 12.38 2.30
N ASP A 73 -9.45 13.19 1.94
CA ASP A 73 -8.63 12.95 0.76
C ASP A 73 -7.84 11.65 0.88
N MET A 74 -7.18 11.45 2.02
CA MET A 74 -6.44 10.22 2.28
C MET A 74 -7.36 9.00 2.29
N ALA A 75 -8.53 9.11 2.92
CA ALA A 75 -9.54 8.05 2.93
C ALA A 75 -9.99 7.68 1.52
N ARG A 76 -10.19 8.67 0.65
CA ARG A 76 -10.57 8.44 -0.74
C ARG A 76 -9.48 7.69 -1.50
N TYR A 77 -8.23 8.13 -1.42
CA TYR A 77 -7.12 7.46 -2.11
C TYR A 77 -6.90 6.03 -1.63
N LEU A 78 -6.80 5.82 -0.33
CA LEU A 78 -6.55 4.48 0.23
C LEU A 78 -7.76 3.56 -0.01
N GLY A 79 -8.97 4.10 0.04
CA GLY A 79 -10.19 3.38 -0.30
C GLY A 79 -10.22 2.93 -1.77
N GLU A 80 -9.78 3.78 -2.69
CA GLU A 80 -9.63 3.42 -4.10
C GLU A 80 -8.60 2.31 -4.29
N PHE A 81 -7.44 2.41 -3.64
CA PHE A 81 -6.41 1.35 -3.70
C PHE A 81 -6.94 0.02 -3.18
N ALA A 82 -7.70 0.04 -2.10
CA ALA A 82 -8.30 -1.18 -1.56
C ALA A 82 -9.34 -1.78 -2.50
N ARG A 83 -10.19 -0.96 -3.11
CA ARG A 83 -11.20 -1.42 -4.08
C ARG A 83 -10.57 -1.97 -5.36
N GLU A 84 -9.42 -1.44 -5.78
CA GLU A 84 -8.63 -1.99 -6.88
C GLU A 84 -7.93 -3.32 -6.51
N GLY A 85 -7.95 -3.71 -5.24
CA GLY A 85 -7.29 -4.94 -4.78
C GLY A 85 -5.77 -4.83 -4.71
N LEU A 86 -5.24 -3.65 -4.36
CA LEU A 86 -3.81 -3.39 -4.37
C LEU A 86 -3.13 -3.61 -3.01
N ILE A 87 -3.87 -3.56 -1.91
CA ILE A 87 -3.30 -3.50 -0.57
C ILE A 87 -3.95 -4.48 0.41
N ASN A 88 -3.14 -4.89 1.38
CA ASN A 88 -3.55 -5.68 2.54
C ASN A 88 -3.47 -4.88 3.84
N LEU A 89 -2.56 -3.92 3.89
CA LEU A 89 -2.31 -3.07 5.05
C LEU A 89 -2.27 -1.62 4.58
N ALA A 90 -2.97 -0.75 5.27
CA ALA A 90 -3.05 0.67 4.94
C ALA A 90 -2.82 1.54 6.16
N GLY A 91 -2.26 2.69 5.92
CA GLY A 91 -2.03 3.70 6.93
C GLY A 91 -1.51 4.98 6.30
N GLY A 92 -0.70 5.70 7.02
CA GLY A 92 -0.11 6.94 6.55
C GLY A 92 1.23 7.20 7.21
N CYS A 93 2.00 8.12 6.63
CA CYS A 93 3.28 8.56 7.14
C CYS A 93 3.22 10.05 7.48
N CYS A 94 4.12 10.85 6.96
CA CYS A 94 4.21 12.27 7.30
C CYS A 94 2.91 13.04 7.01
N GLY A 95 2.53 13.91 7.94
CA GLY A 95 1.32 14.72 7.83
C GLY A 95 0.02 14.01 8.16
N ASN A 96 0.02 12.72 8.40
CA ASN A 96 -1.17 11.98 8.82
C ASN A 96 -1.36 12.11 10.33
N THR A 97 -2.56 12.53 10.73
CA THR A 97 -3.00 12.66 12.12
C THR A 97 -3.87 11.45 12.51
N PRO A 98 -4.26 11.30 13.79
CA PRO A 98 -5.22 10.27 14.18
C PRO A 98 -6.53 10.35 13.38
N GLU A 99 -6.98 11.55 13.04
CA GLU A 99 -8.19 11.77 12.23
C GLU A 99 -8.03 11.23 10.80
N HIS A 100 -6.86 11.37 10.20
CA HIS A 100 -6.54 10.77 8.90
C HIS A 100 -6.65 9.24 8.98
N ILE A 101 -6.03 8.65 9.99
CA ILE A 101 -6.04 7.18 10.18
C ILE A 101 -7.46 6.67 10.44
N ALA A 102 -8.25 7.37 11.24
CA ALA A 102 -9.64 7.00 11.50
C ALA A 102 -10.48 7.04 10.20
N ALA A 103 -10.29 8.07 9.38
CA ALA A 103 -10.98 8.18 8.09
C ALA A 103 -10.58 7.08 7.12
N ILE A 104 -9.28 6.75 7.05
CA ILE A 104 -8.78 5.63 6.23
C ILE A 104 -9.40 4.31 6.70
N ALA A 105 -9.37 4.02 8.00
CA ALA A 105 -9.93 2.81 8.56
C ALA A 105 -11.41 2.66 8.22
N LYS A 106 -12.18 3.74 8.34
CA LYS A 106 -13.59 3.76 7.98
C LYS A 106 -13.83 3.49 6.49
N ALA A 107 -13.00 4.06 5.63
CA ALA A 107 -13.11 3.85 4.18
C ALA A 107 -12.82 2.41 3.76
N LEU A 108 -12.07 1.67 4.56
CA LEU A 108 -11.69 0.28 4.28
C LEU A 108 -12.67 -0.75 4.87
N GLU A 109 -13.65 -0.33 5.67
CA GLU A 109 -14.64 -1.22 6.23
C GLU A 109 -15.43 -1.96 5.14
N GLY A 110 -15.47 -3.29 5.22
CA GLY A 110 -16.19 -4.12 4.28
C GLY A 110 -15.52 -4.27 2.90
N VAL A 111 -14.34 -3.70 2.69
CA VAL A 111 -13.58 -3.87 1.45
C VAL A 111 -12.69 -5.10 1.57
N ALA A 112 -12.77 -6.01 0.57
CA ALA A 112 -11.96 -7.20 0.56
C ALA A 112 -10.47 -6.84 0.38
N PRO A 113 -9.55 -7.49 1.13
CA PRO A 113 -8.13 -7.28 0.95
C PRO A 113 -7.63 -7.83 -0.39
N ARG A 114 -6.45 -7.37 -0.79
CA ARG A 114 -5.75 -7.92 -1.96
C ARG A 114 -5.56 -9.43 -1.79
N LYS A 115 -5.83 -10.17 -2.85
CA LYS A 115 -5.54 -11.62 -2.90
C LYS A 115 -4.04 -11.83 -3.01
N ILE A 116 -3.49 -12.64 -2.12
CA ILE A 116 -2.07 -12.98 -2.11
C ILE A 116 -1.88 -14.21 -3.00
N PRO A 117 -1.11 -14.13 -4.11
CA PRO A 117 -0.98 -15.24 -5.07
C PRO A 117 -0.50 -16.55 -4.47
N SER A 118 0.42 -16.51 -3.51
CA SER A 118 0.94 -17.70 -2.83
C SER A 118 -0.11 -18.41 -2.00
N ALA A 119 -1.03 -17.68 -1.35
CA ALA A 119 -2.13 -18.24 -0.58
C ALA A 119 -3.15 -18.93 -1.51
N VAL A 120 -3.46 -18.31 -2.63
CA VAL A 120 -4.37 -18.90 -3.64
C VAL A 120 -3.78 -20.19 -4.21
N ALA A 121 -2.49 -20.23 -4.49
CA ALA A 121 -1.82 -21.43 -4.96
C ALA A 121 -1.85 -22.56 -3.91
N ALA A 122 -1.68 -22.24 -2.64
CA ALA A 122 -1.77 -23.20 -1.56
C ALA A 122 -3.18 -23.82 -1.42
N GLU A 123 -4.21 -23.01 -1.55
CA GLU A 123 -5.61 -23.48 -1.55
C GLU A 123 -5.88 -24.42 -2.73
N THR A 124 -5.40 -24.08 -3.91
CA THR A 124 -5.54 -24.92 -5.11
C THR A 124 -4.85 -26.27 -4.94
N CYS A 125 -3.63 -26.29 -4.39
CA CYS A 125 -2.92 -27.53 -4.11
C CYS A 125 -3.65 -28.40 -3.08
N ALA A 126 -4.27 -27.81 -2.09
CA ALA A 126 -5.05 -28.55 -1.09
C ALA A 126 -6.29 -29.23 -1.71
N VAL A 127 -6.94 -28.57 -2.66
CA VAL A 127 -8.08 -29.12 -3.38
C VAL A 127 -7.66 -30.29 -4.29
N GLU A 128 -6.54 -30.17 -4.98
CA GLU A 128 -6.01 -31.21 -5.84
C GLU A 128 -5.59 -32.46 -5.05
N SER A 129 -5.03 -32.27 -3.86
CA SER A 129 -4.63 -33.40 -3.00
C SER A 129 -5.81 -34.10 -2.29
N ALA A 130 -6.97 -33.47 -2.23
CA ALA A 130 -8.21 -34.01 -1.69
C ALA A 130 -9.03 -34.80 -2.74
N ALA A 131 -8.67 -34.68 -4.00
CA ALA A 131 -9.29 -35.42 -5.11
C ALA A 131 -8.55 -36.69 -5.41
#